data_03bb32ecc3183f1b9b198105ed8242d1
#
_entry.id   03bb32ecc3183f1b9b198105ed8242d1
#
_cell.length_a   1.000
_cell.length_b   1.000
_cell.length_c   1.000
_cell.angle_alpha   90.00
_cell.angle_beta   90.00
_cell.angle_gamma   90.00
#
_symmetry.space_group_name_H-M   'P 1'
#
loop_
_entity.id
_entity.type
_entity.pdbx_description
1 polymer ?
#
loop_
_entity_poly.entity_id
_entity_poly.type
_entity_poly.pdbx_seq_one_letter_code
_entity_poly.pdbx_strand_id
1 'polypeptide(L)'
;MWTQQRATFNGKHYSIRNVICNPKPVQKPHPVIMIGGEGERYLLKVVAKHADRYNHPCGSIQVLKRKISIIKELCTSTGRNFKDIEFSLLASCLVRETEEELKKVITFRKKKIHGIQQVQAAEYISLVGTPEHIRMVLNKYVDLGLTHFVLDLTRVQSN
;
A
#
# COMPACT_ATOMS: atom_id res chain seq x y z
N MET A 1 15.57 -17.17 -7.62
CA MET A 1 16.26 -17.37 -6.34
C MET A 1 15.38 -18.10 -5.32
N TRP A 2 14.12 -17.76 -5.15
CA TRP A 2 13.23 -18.35 -4.14
C TRP A 2 12.83 -19.80 -4.43
N THR A 3 12.66 -20.14 -5.71
CA THR A 3 12.13 -21.45 -6.16
C THR A 3 13.20 -22.43 -6.66
N GLN A 4 14.37 -21.93 -7.01
CA GLN A 4 15.47 -22.75 -7.54
C GLN A 4 16.57 -22.94 -6.49
N GLN A 5 17.20 -24.09 -6.45
CA GLN A 5 18.30 -24.37 -5.54
C GLN A 5 19.48 -23.42 -5.78
N ARG A 6 19.80 -23.18 -7.05
CA ARG A 6 20.79 -22.22 -7.52
C ARG A 6 20.19 -21.40 -8.65
N ALA A 7 20.40 -20.09 -8.63
CA ALA A 7 19.84 -19.18 -9.61
C ALA A 7 20.94 -18.50 -10.45
N THR A 8 20.73 -18.46 -11.75
CA THR A 8 21.50 -17.67 -12.69
C THR A 8 20.56 -16.76 -13.45
N PHE A 9 20.91 -15.50 -13.58
CA PHE A 9 20.15 -14.51 -14.34
C PHE A 9 21.13 -13.54 -15.01
N ASN A 10 20.95 -13.30 -16.30
CA ASN A 10 21.71 -12.34 -17.08
C ASN A 10 20.74 -11.28 -17.62
N GLY A 11 20.68 -10.14 -16.98
CA GLY A 11 19.89 -8.99 -17.41
C GLY A 11 20.76 -7.84 -17.92
N LYS A 12 20.11 -6.83 -18.49
CA LYS A 12 20.81 -5.65 -19.03
C LYS A 12 21.58 -4.87 -17.95
N HIS A 13 21.07 -4.81 -16.71
CA HIS A 13 21.62 -3.99 -15.64
C HIS A 13 22.14 -4.82 -14.46
N TYR A 14 21.68 -6.05 -14.31
CA TYR A 14 22.05 -6.96 -13.22
C TYR A 14 22.32 -8.35 -13.76
N SER A 15 23.32 -9.00 -13.23
CA SER A 15 23.59 -10.41 -13.47
C SER A 15 23.93 -11.12 -12.17
N ILE A 16 23.47 -12.34 -12.03
CA ILE A 16 23.85 -13.26 -10.96
C ILE A 16 24.19 -14.60 -11.55
N ARG A 17 25.19 -15.30 -10.99
CA ARG A 17 25.61 -16.61 -11.46
C ARG A 17 25.68 -17.59 -10.31
N ASN A 18 24.92 -18.69 -10.43
CA ASN A 18 24.96 -19.82 -9.51
C ASN A 18 24.71 -19.44 -8.02
N VAL A 19 23.88 -18.43 -7.78
CA VAL A 19 23.64 -17.88 -6.44
C VAL A 19 22.69 -18.76 -5.65
N ILE A 20 22.98 -18.94 -4.36
CA ILE A 20 22.14 -19.66 -3.40
C ILE A 20 21.42 -18.63 -2.52
N CYS A 21 20.13 -18.84 -2.30
CA CYS A 21 19.32 -18.09 -1.36
C CYS A 21 18.76 -19.07 -0.32
N ASN A 22 19.28 -19.05 0.90
CA ASN A 22 18.85 -19.87 2.01
C ASN A 22 18.62 -19.03 3.25
N PRO A 23 17.65 -19.40 4.13
CA PRO A 23 16.66 -20.47 3.93
C PRO A 23 15.71 -20.18 2.77
N LYS A 24 15.14 -21.22 2.16
CA LYS A 24 14.10 -21.07 1.13
C LYS A 24 12.79 -20.61 1.77
N PRO A 25 11.98 -19.78 1.06
CA PRO A 25 10.64 -19.45 1.52
C PRO A 25 9.77 -20.68 1.74
N VAL A 26 8.97 -20.63 2.82
CA VAL A 26 7.98 -21.66 3.11
C VAL A 26 6.77 -21.54 2.19
N GLN A 27 6.42 -20.32 1.81
CA GLN A 27 5.30 -20.03 0.91
C GLN A 27 5.52 -20.62 -0.49
N LYS A 28 4.47 -21.16 -1.07
CA LYS A 28 4.46 -21.73 -2.42
C LYS A 28 3.44 -21.00 -3.30
N PRO A 29 3.72 -20.72 -4.57
CA PRO A 29 4.97 -21.00 -5.30
C PRO A 29 6.12 -20.08 -4.87
N HIS A 30 5.86 -18.94 -4.26
CA HIS A 30 6.81 -17.95 -3.73
C HIS A 30 6.12 -17.06 -2.67
N PRO A 31 6.87 -16.26 -1.90
CA PRO A 31 6.29 -15.23 -1.05
C PRO A 31 5.44 -14.25 -1.85
N VAL A 32 4.39 -13.71 -1.23
CA VAL A 32 3.54 -12.68 -1.84
C VAL A 32 4.39 -11.47 -2.27
N ILE A 33 4.33 -11.13 -3.54
CA ILE A 33 5.00 -9.96 -4.12
C ILE A 33 4.06 -8.76 -3.99
N MET A 34 4.32 -7.91 -3.00
CA MET A 34 3.61 -6.66 -2.83
C MET A 34 4.36 -5.53 -3.55
N ILE A 35 3.65 -4.78 -4.39
CA ILE A 35 4.19 -3.59 -5.08
C ILE A 35 3.36 -2.39 -4.67
N GLY A 36 4.02 -1.37 -4.11
CA GLY A 36 3.38 -0.14 -3.63
C GLY A 36 3.85 1.09 -4.39
N GLY A 37 3.00 2.11 -4.44
CA GLY A 37 3.32 3.42 -4.98
C GLY A 37 2.21 4.04 -5.83
N GLU A 38 2.49 5.23 -6.41
CA GLU A 38 1.47 6.04 -7.06
C GLU A 38 1.61 6.16 -8.58
N GLY A 39 2.77 5.82 -9.13
CA GLY A 39 3.11 6.07 -10.53
C GLY A 39 2.27 5.28 -11.53
N GLU A 40 1.40 5.96 -12.29
CA GLU A 40 0.52 5.30 -13.25
C GLU A 40 1.25 4.79 -14.51
N ARG A 41 2.27 5.53 -14.97
CA ARG A 41 2.92 5.27 -16.27
C ARG A 41 3.74 3.97 -16.29
N TYR A 42 4.49 3.68 -15.22
CA TYR A 42 5.40 2.55 -15.17
C TYR A 42 5.02 1.55 -14.09
N LEU A 43 4.72 2.03 -12.88
CA LEU A 43 4.45 1.19 -11.73
C LEU A 43 3.25 0.27 -11.97
N LEU A 44 2.12 0.81 -12.45
CA LEU A 44 0.91 0.00 -12.64
C LEU A 44 1.09 -1.08 -13.71
N LYS A 45 2.00 -0.90 -14.69
CA LYS A 45 2.39 -1.96 -15.63
C LYS A 45 3.15 -3.10 -14.92
N VAL A 46 4.04 -2.74 -13.99
CA VAL A 46 4.78 -3.72 -13.19
C VAL A 46 3.83 -4.44 -12.25
N VAL A 47 2.89 -3.73 -11.63
CA VAL A 47 1.82 -4.32 -10.80
C VAL A 47 1.01 -5.33 -11.59
N ALA A 48 0.45 -4.93 -12.74
CA ALA A 48 -0.37 -5.80 -13.57
C ALA A 48 0.39 -7.05 -14.05
N LYS A 49 1.71 -6.98 -14.21
CA LYS A 49 2.52 -8.08 -14.70
C LYS A 49 3.04 -9.01 -13.59
N HIS A 50 3.38 -8.47 -12.42
CA HIS A 50 4.18 -9.19 -11.44
C HIS A 50 3.66 -9.19 -10.01
N ALA A 51 2.73 -8.29 -9.63
CA ALA A 51 2.30 -8.20 -8.25
C ALA A 51 1.24 -9.25 -7.91
N ASP A 52 1.37 -9.88 -6.75
CA ASP A 52 0.27 -10.61 -6.11
C ASP A 52 -0.60 -9.65 -5.32
N ARG A 53 -0.03 -8.51 -4.88
CA ARG A 53 -0.74 -7.47 -4.14
C ARG A 53 -0.28 -6.07 -4.56
N TYR A 54 -1.23 -5.19 -4.84
CA TYR A 54 -0.98 -3.76 -5.01
C TYR A 54 -1.26 -3.03 -3.72
N ASN A 55 -0.25 -2.32 -3.18
CA ASN A 55 -0.40 -1.49 -2.00
C ASN A 55 -0.54 -0.02 -2.40
N HIS A 56 -1.77 0.51 -2.30
CA HIS A 56 -2.04 1.91 -2.56
C HIS A 56 -1.59 2.76 -1.36
N PRO A 57 -0.66 3.70 -1.54
CA PRO A 57 -0.43 4.69 -0.49
C PRO A 57 -1.69 5.56 -0.40
N CYS A 58 -2.01 5.94 0.81
CA CYS A 58 -3.18 6.71 1.14
C CYS A 58 -3.50 7.84 0.15
N GLY A 59 -4.75 7.97 -0.23
CA GLY A 59 -5.23 8.98 -1.16
C GLY A 59 -6.74 8.93 -1.29
N SER A 60 -7.29 9.71 -2.20
CA SER A 60 -8.74 9.72 -2.40
C SER A 60 -9.24 8.40 -3.00
N ILE A 61 -10.45 8.01 -2.60
CA ILE A 61 -11.13 6.83 -3.14
C ILE A 61 -11.26 6.91 -4.67
N GLN A 62 -11.45 8.10 -5.22
CA GLN A 62 -11.54 8.33 -6.67
C GLN A 62 -10.23 7.99 -7.39
N VAL A 63 -9.09 8.40 -6.80
CA VAL A 63 -7.75 8.05 -7.34
C VAL A 63 -7.54 6.55 -7.31
N LEU A 64 -7.92 5.88 -6.21
CA LEU A 64 -7.82 4.43 -6.11
C LEU A 64 -8.70 3.72 -7.15
N LYS A 65 -9.96 4.13 -7.30
CA LYS A 65 -10.87 3.60 -8.34
C LYS A 65 -10.26 3.69 -9.73
N ARG A 66 -9.68 4.85 -10.08
CA ARG A 66 -9.00 5.06 -11.36
C ARG A 66 -7.82 4.10 -11.53
N LYS A 67 -6.97 3.94 -10.52
CA LYS A 67 -5.82 3.02 -10.58
C LYS A 67 -6.25 1.57 -10.72
N ILE A 68 -7.30 1.16 -10.01
CA ILE A 68 -7.90 -0.18 -10.16
C ILE A 68 -8.37 -0.41 -11.61
N SER A 69 -9.04 0.57 -12.23
CA SER A 69 -9.45 0.47 -13.65
C SER A 69 -8.25 0.31 -14.59
N ILE A 70 -7.20 1.11 -14.40
CA ILE A 70 -5.97 1.01 -15.20
C ILE A 70 -5.31 -0.36 -15.05
N ILE A 71 -5.20 -0.88 -13.82
CA ILE A 71 -4.64 -2.23 -13.57
C ILE A 71 -5.49 -3.29 -14.26
N LYS A 72 -6.82 -3.18 -14.20
CA LYS A 72 -7.74 -4.12 -14.86
C LYS A 72 -7.54 -4.13 -16.38
N GLU A 73 -7.44 -2.98 -17.02
CA GLU A 73 -7.16 -2.84 -18.46
C GLU A 73 -5.80 -3.45 -18.83
N LEU A 74 -4.76 -3.17 -18.03
CA LEU A 74 -3.43 -3.73 -18.22
C LEU A 74 -3.40 -5.26 -18.06
N CYS A 75 -4.13 -5.81 -17.09
CA CYS A 75 -4.28 -7.26 -16.94
C CYS A 75 -4.94 -7.88 -18.17
N THR A 76 -6.02 -7.27 -18.68
CA THR A 76 -6.70 -7.70 -19.90
C THR A 76 -5.74 -7.72 -21.10
N SER A 77 -4.94 -6.68 -21.27
CA SER A 77 -3.99 -6.56 -22.38
C SER A 77 -2.85 -7.57 -22.32
N THR A 78 -2.51 -8.08 -21.12
CA THR A 78 -1.43 -9.05 -20.90
C THR A 78 -1.93 -10.49 -20.71
N GLY A 79 -3.25 -10.72 -20.77
CA GLY A 79 -3.86 -12.02 -20.55
C GLY A 79 -3.80 -12.53 -19.10
N ARG A 80 -3.50 -11.63 -18.12
CA ARG A 80 -3.49 -11.99 -16.71
C ARG A 80 -4.88 -11.85 -16.11
N ASN A 81 -5.24 -12.76 -15.21
CA ASN A 81 -6.49 -12.64 -14.46
C ASN A 81 -6.36 -11.52 -13.41
N PHE A 82 -7.17 -10.48 -13.54
CA PHE A 82 -7.21 -9.36 -12.60
C PHE A 82 -7.51 -9.79 -11.14
N LYS A 83 -8.28 -10.86 -10.95
CA LYS A 83 -8.63 -11.39 -9.62
C LYS A 83 -7.44 -12.00 -8.86
N ASP A 84 -6.31 -12.24 -9.54
CA ASP A 84 -5.08 -12.73 -8.91
C ASP A 84 -4.30 -11.60 -8.21
N ILE A 85 -4.79 -10.36 -8.29
CA ILE A 85 -4.19 -9.21 -7.62
C ILE A 85 -5.07 -8.77 -6.46
N GLU A 86 -4.55 -8.91 -5.25
CA GLU A 86 -5.17 -8.35 -4.06
C GLU A 86 -4.87 -6.85 -3.95
N PHE A 87 -5.82 -6.10 -3.35
CA PHE A 87 -5.66 -4.67 -3.12
C PHE A 87 -5.51 -4.36 -1.64
N SER A 88 -4.53 -3.52 -1.32
CA SER A 88 -4.27 -3.05 0.04
C SER A 88 -4.09 -1.54 0.11
N LEU A 89 -4.32 -0.99 1.29
CA LEU A 89 -4.14 0.43 1.60
C LEU A 89 -3.03 0.58 2.64
N LEU A 90 -2.09 1.48 2.40
CA LEU A 90 -1.21 2.00 3.44
C LEU A 90 -1.79 3.32 3.95
N ALA A 91 -2.09 3.41 5.22
CA ALA A 91 -2.67 4.59 5.83
C ALA A 91 -2.05 4.91 7.18
N SER A 92 -1.78 6.19 7.44
CA SER A 92 -1.56 6.65 8.81
C SER A 92 -2.91 6.73 9.51
N CYS A 93 -2.99 6.23 10.75
CA CYS A 93 -4.22 6.14 11.50
C CYS A 93 -4.11 6.91 12.82
N LEU A 94 -5.08 7.81 13.07
CA LEU A 94 -5.23 8.55 14.31
C LEU A 94 -6.66 8.36 14.82
N VAL A 95 -6.82 7.53 15.83
CA VAL A 95 -8.12 7.23 16.44
C VAL A 95 -8.16 7.78 17.87
N ARG A 96 -9.28 8.40 18.25
CA ARG A 96 -9.58 8.81 19.62
C ARG A 96 -11.05 8.50 19.92
N GLU A 97 -11.35 8.25 21.18
CA GLU A 97 -12.70 7.90 21.60
C GLU A 97 -13.69 9.07 21.37
N THR A 98 -13.20 10.31 21.53
CA THR A 98 -14.03 11.50 21.38
C THR A 98 -13.44 12.52 20.41
N GLU A 99 -14.31 13.34 19.83
CA GLU A 99 -13.92 14.46 18.97
C GLU A 99 -13.08 15.52 19.70
N GLU A 100 -13.32 15.71 21.01
CA GLU A 100 -12.56 16.64 21.85
C GLU A 100 -11.10 16.18 22.01
N GLU A 101 -10.88 14.90 22.27
CA GLU A 101 -9.54 14.31 22.33
C GLU A 101 -8.83 14.40 20.98
N LEU A 102 -9.57 14.12 19.91
CA LEU A 102 -9.04 14.22 18.55
C LEU A 102 -8.58 15.65 18.24
N LYS A 103 -9.40 16.66 18.54
CA LYS A 103 -9.06 18.09 18.36
C LYS A 103 -7.81 18.50 19.16
N LYS A 104 -7.67 18.03 20.40
CA LYS A 104 -6.49 18.30 21.24
C LYS A 104 -5.21 17.77 20.56
N VAL A 105 -5.21 16.53 20.09
CA VAL A 105 -4.06 15.93 19.45
C VAL A 105 -3.73 16.60 18.11
N ILE A 106 -4.72 16.90 17.28
CA ILE A 106 -4.51 17.61 16.01
C ILE A 106 -3.92 19.00 16.24
N THR A 107 -4.44 19.74 17.22
CA THR A 107 -3.97 21.09 17.56
C THR A 107 -2.54 21.05 18.07
N PHE A 108 -2.20 20.11 18.94
CA PHE A 108 -0.84 19.91 19.43
C PHE A 108 0.15 19.61 18.30
N ARG A 109 -0.23 18.75 17.35
CA ARG A 109 0.59 18.41 16.19
C ARG A 109 0.82 19.58 15.25
N LYS A 110 -0.21 20.38 14.96
CA LYS A 110 -0.10 21.58 14.13
C LYS A 110 0.90 22.59 14.72
N LYS A 111 1.00 22.69 16.06
CA LYS A 111 1.97 23.56 16.73
C LYS A 111 3.42 23.02 16.62
N LYS A 112 3.60 21.70 16.59
CA LYS A 112 4.92 21.05 16.60
C LYS A 112 5.56 20.90 15.21
N ILE A 113 4.75 20.88 14.16
CA ILE A 113 5.20 20.70 12.77
C ILE A 113 5.10 22.04 12.04
N HIS A 114 6.24 22.68 11.75
CA HIS A 114 6.32 23.91 10.96
C HIS A 114 6.84 23.60 9.55
N GLY A 115 6.24 24.21 8.51
CA GLY A 115 6.74 24.18 7.14
C GLY A 115 6.28 23.01 6.24
N ILE A 116 7.08 22.67 5.26
CA ILE A 116 6.78 21.70 4.16
C ILE A 116 6.29 20.34 4.65
N GLN A 117 6.72 19.92 5.84
CA GLN A 117 6.28 18.66 6.45
C GLN A 117 4.77 18.64 6.82
N GLN A 118 4.12 19.80 6.98
CA GLN A 118 2.68 19.86 7.27
C GLN A 118 1.81 19.44 6.09
N VAL A 119 2.19 19.82 4.87
CA VAL A 119 1.44 19.48 3.66
C VAL A 119 1.55 17.99 3.37
N GLN A 120 2.76 17.44 3.43
CA GLN A 120 2.99 16.01 3.22
C GLN A 120 2.34 15.14 4.31
N ALA A 121 2.36 15.60 5.59
CA ALA A 121 1.72 14.87 6.68
C ALA A 121 0.17 14.84 6.55
N ALA A 122 -0.44 15.91 6.04
CA ALA A 122 -1.89 15.97 5.83
C ALA A 122 -2.36 15.05 4.70
N GLU A 123 -1.57 14.92 3.64
CA GLU A 123 -1.88 14.04 2.50
C GLU A 123 -1.80 12.54 2.85
N TYR A 124 -0.94 12.18 3.82
CA TYR A 124 -0.75 10.78 4.24
C TYR A 124 -1.65 10.35 5.42
N ILE A 125 -2.39 11.26 6.06
CA ILE A 125 -3.32 10.90 7.12
C ILE A 125 -4.70 10.67 6.51
N SER A 126 -5.04 9.43 6.25
CA SER A 126 -6.32 9.08 5.65
C SER A 126 -7.37 8.60 6.64
N LEU A 127 -6.94 8.11 7.80
CA LEU A 127 -7.82 7.54 8.81
C LEU A 127 -7.69 8.34 10.10
N VAL A 128 -8.46 9.44 10.21
CA VAL A 128 -8.49 10.32 11.37
C VAL A 128 -9.94 10.45 11.86
N GLY A 129 -10.19 10.10 13.11
CA GLY A 129 -11.54 10.21 13.65
C GLY A 129 -11.79 9.34 14.87
N THR A 130 -13.06 9.26 15.23
CA THR A 130 -13.57 8.30 16.22
C THR A 130 -13.62 6.89 15.62
N PRO A 131 -13.71 5.83 16.45
CA PRO A 131 -13.84 4.46 15.98
C PRO A 131 -14.95 4.28 14.93
N GLU A 132 -16.12 4.90 15.15
CA GLU A 132 -17.25 4.85 14.23
C GLU A 132 -16.93 5.50 12.89
N HIS A 133 -16.29 6.67 12.92
CA HIS A 133 -15.88 7.36 11.71
C HIS A 133 -14.87 6.54 10.92
N ILE A 134 -13.84 5.99 11.58
CA ILE A 134 -12.82 5.15 10.94
C ILE A 134 -13.47 3.90 10.31
N ARG A 135 -14.38 3.24 11.02
CA ARG A 135 -15.12 2.08 10.49
C ARG A 135 -15.89 2.44 9.23
N MET A 136 -16.60 3.58 9.24
CA MET A 136 -17.34 4.05 8.07
C MET A 136 -16.42 4.32 6.86
N VAL A 137 -15.23 4.90 7.10
CA VAL A 137 -14.25 5.16 6.05
C VAL A 137 -13.65 3.85 5.52
N LEU A 138 -13.27 2.93 6.41
CA LEU A 138 -12.72 1.63 6.00
C LEU A 138 -13.70 0.82 5.17
N ASN A 139 -14.99 0.82 5.51
CA ASN A 139 -16.02 0.12 4.75
C ASN A 139 -16.06 0.60 3.29
N LYS A 140 -15.86 1.89 3.02
CA LYS A 140 -15.79 2.40 1.64
C LYS A 140 -14.63 1.80 0.84
N TYR A 141 -13.51 1.46 1.47
CA TYR A 141 -12.40 0.76 0.82
C TYR A 141 -12.70 -0.74 0.66
N VAL A 142 -13.33 -1.36 1.66
CA VAL A 142 -13.77 -2.76 1.57
C VAL A 142 -14.76 -2.94 0.42
N ASP A 143 -15.70 -2.02 0.24
CA ASP A 143 -16.66 -2.01 -0.87
C ASP A 143 -15.99 -1.89 -2.25
N LEU A 144 -14.76 -1.37 -2.29
CA LEU A 144 -13.93 -1.35 -3.51
C LEU A 144 -13.14 -2.65 -3.73
N GLY A 145 -13.24 -3.61 -2.81
CA GLY A 145 -12.54 -4.88 -2.89
C GLY A 145 -11.18 -4.91 -2.21
N LEU A 146 -10.85 -3.93 -1.34
CA LEU A 146 -9.63 -4.01 -0.54
C LEU A 146 -9.80 -5.03 0.58
N THR A 147 -8.78 -5.88 0.72
CA THR A 147 -8.76 -6.96 1.71
C THR A 147 -7.68 -6.78 2.78
N HIS A 148 -6.73 -5.87 2.54
CA HIS A 148 -5.59 -5.66 3.43
C HIS A 148 -5.40 -4.18 3.76
N PHE A 149 -5.12 -3.90 5.03
CA PHE A 149 -4.86 -2.55 5.53
C PHE A 149 -3.55 -2.56 6.32
N VAL A 150 -2.58 -1.75 5.86
CA VAL A 150 -1.33 -1.50 6.57
C VAL A 150 -1.48 -0.16 7.28
N LEU A 151 -1.62 -0.19 8.60
CA LEU A 151 -1.87 0.99 9.41
C LEU A 151 -0.58 1.45 10.10
N ASP A 152 -0.14 2.67 9.78
CA ASP A 152 0.95 3.32 10.49
C ASP A 152 0.39 4.05 11.72
N LEU A 153 0.62 3.47 12.89
CA LEU A 153 0.23 4.03 14.20
C LEU A 153 1.39 4.79 14.87
N THR A 154 2.61 4.72 14.35
CA THR A 154 3.81 5.27 14.99
C THR A 154 3.77 6.79 15.10
N ARG A 155 3.10 7.45 14.16
CA ARG A 155 2.88 8.91 14.20
C ARG A 155 1.83 9.34 15.22
N VAL A 156 1.24 8.40 15.94
CA VAL A 156 0.13 8.63 16.89
C VAL A 156 0.63 8.70 18.33
N GLN A 157 1.78 8.08 18.63
CA GLN A 157 2.38 8.06 19.96
C GLN A 157 3.40 9.20 20.08
N SER A 158 2.95 10.36 20.51
CA SER A 158 3.83 11.34 21.19
C SER A 158 3.11 11.74 22.46
N ASN A 159 3.60 11.19 23.56
CA ASN A 159 3.36 11.70 24.91
C ASN A 159 3.69 13.19 25.00
#